data_cbae0624f41d93aac13da09aeea00072
#
_entry.id   cbae0624f41d93aac13da09aeea00072
#
_cell.length_a   1.000
_cell.length_b   1.000
_cell.length_c   1.000
_cell.angle_alpha   90.00
_cell.angle_beta   90.00
_cell.angle_gamma   90.00
#
_symmetry.space_group_name_H-M   'P 1'
#
loop_
_entity.id
_entity.type
_entity.pdbx_description
1 polymer ?
#
loop_
_entity_poly.entity_id
_entity_poly.type
_entity_poly.pdbx_seq_one_letter_code
_entity_poly.pdbx_strand_id
1 'polypeptide(L)'
;MKAVGKEKALYIARRLHSEFVFNMAQLEGNPYTLPEVQTTLSGITVGGHKISDQTQVLNIAAGWSEIIRQVVANKFIVSKENFIHINTLIAQDEALSVGSFRDGQVSISGSDYRPPRAGAELEKAFLQLLQHYQQAPDIAMQAFSVFLDAARAQFFYDGNKRTGQLMMNGILLSAGYAPTVIFADAQLEYNQKILSFYQNGDKDEMMDFLKSQYERVLNRFQD
;
A
#
# COMPACT_ATOMS: atom_id res chain seq x y z
N MET A 1 -10.55 4.97 15.13
CA MET A 1 -10.85 5.70 13.87
C MET A 1 -12.36 5.83 13.67
N LYS A 2 -12.85 6.81 12.88
CA LYS A 2 -14.29 7.04 12.64
C LYS A 2 -14.64 6.63 11.20
N ALA A 3 -15.64 5.76 11.03
CA ALA A 3 -16.20 5.45 9.72
C ALA A 3 -16.98 6.66 9.16
N VAL A 4 -16.95 6.83 7.85
CA VAL A 4 -17.65 7.91 7.13
C VAL A 4 -18.80 7.39 6.27
N GLY A 5 -18.95 6.07 6.19
CA GLY A 5 -19.86 5.38 5.27
C GLY A 5 -19.20 5.10 3.91
N LYS A 6 -19.62 4.01 3.27
CA LYS A 6 -18.97 3.49 2.05
C LYS A 6 -19.01 4.47 0.87
N GLU A 7 -20.13 5.16 0.68
CA GLU A 7 -20.25 6.14 -0.41
C GLU A 7 -19.28 7.32 -0.24
N LYS A 8 -19.22 7.92 0.97
CA LYS A 8 -18.30 9.01 1.27
C LYS A 8 -16.85 8.53 1.21
N ALA A 9 -16.54 7.32 1.70
CA ALA A 9 -15.21 6.73 1.60
C ALA A 9 -14.74 6.59 0.14
N LEU A 10 -15.58 6.06 -0.74
CA LEU A 10 -15.30 5.94 -2.16
C LEU A 10 -15.21 7.30 -2.88
N TYR A 11 -16.03 8.27 -2.48
CA TYR A 11 -15.91 9.64 -2.99
C TYR A 11 -14.52 10.23 -2.65
N ILE A 12 -14.10 10.12 -1.39
CA ILE A 12 -12.78 10.58 -0.93
C ILE A 12 -11.67 9.88 -1.70
N ALA A 13 -11.75 8.54 -1.85
CA ALA A 13 -10.76 7.75 -2.57
C ALA A 13 -10.58 8.21 -4.03
N ARG A 14 -11.67 8.53 -4.71
CA ARG A 14 -11.62 9.05 -6.09
C ARG A 14 -11.07 10.47 -6.17
N ARG A 15 -11.44 11.33 -5.23
CA ARG A 15 -10.94 12.73 -5.16
C ARG A 15 -9.44 12.77 -4.89
N LEU A 16 -8.91 11.83 -4.13
CA LEU A 16 -7.51 11.73 -3.80
C LEU A 16 -6.68 10.94 -4.82
N HIS A 17 -7.25 10.48 -5.94
CA HIS A 17 -6.58 9.56 -6.86
C HIS A 17 -5.16 10.02 -7.23
N SER A 18 -5.00 11.21 -7.78
CA SER A 18 -3.68 11.72 -8.18
C SER A 18 -2.75 11.97 -6.99
N GLU A 19 -3.28 12.45 -5.87
CA GLU A 19 -2.49 12.65 -4.65
C GLU A 19 -2.03 11.32 -4.04
N PHE A 20 -2.88 10.31 -4.03
CA PHE A 20 -2.53 8.98 -3.56
C PHE A 20 -1.37 8.39 -4.39
N VAL A 21 -1.49 8.48 -5.72
CA VAL A 21 -0.45 8.03 -6.66
C VAL A 21 0.84 8.79 -6.45
N PHE A 22 0.77 10.11 -6.38
CA PHE A 22 1.92 10.99 -6.13
C PHE A 22 2.63 10.63 -4.82
N ASN A 23 1.91 10.60 -3.70
CA ASN A 23 2.52 10.32 -2.41
C ASN A 23 3.16 8.92 -2.37
N MET A 24 2.48 7.90 -2.90
CA MET A 24 3.04 6.55 -2.96
C MET A 24 4.30 6.48 -3.83
N ALA A 25 4.33 7.14 -4.99
CA ALA A 25 5.49 7.20 -5.86
C ALA A 25 6.65 7.95 -5.20
N GLN A 26 6.39 9.08 -4.53
CA GLN A 26 7.42 9.84 -3.81
C GLN A 26 8.09 9.03 -2.69
N LEU A 27 7.33 8.20 -1.96
CA LEU A 27 7.88 7.32 -0.93
C LEU A 27 8.85 6.26 -1.50
N GLU A 28 8.75 5.95 -2.80
CA GLU A 28 9.68 5.07 -3.51
C GLU A 28 10.80 5.86 -4.25
N GLY A 29 10.87 7.17 -4.06
CA GLY A 29 11.90 8.03 -4.65
C GLY A 29 11.63 8.45 -6.10
N ASN A 30 10.40 8.29 -6.58
CA ASN A 30 10.00 8.74 -7.91
C ASN A 30 10.05 10.28 -8.01
N PRO A 31 10.66 10.87 -9.04
CA PRO A 31 10.87 12.31 -9.13
C PRO A 31 9.65 13.12 -9.59
N TYR A 32 8.56 12.46 -9.97
CA TYR A 32 7.35 13.15 -10.47
C TYR A 32 6.75 14.07 -9.41
N THR A 33 6.40 15.30 -9.80
CA THR A 33 5.60 16.23 -8.99
C THR A 33 4.11 15.92 -9.12
N LEU A 34 3.29 16.42 -8.20
CA LEU A 34 1.83 16.20 -8.27
C LEU A 34 1.21 16.71 -9.58
N PRO A 35 1.55 17.91 -10.12
CA PRO A 35 1.06 18.32 -11.43
C PRO A 35 1.48 17.41 -12.58
N GLU A 36 2.68 16.85 -12.54
CA GLU A 36 3.16 15.90 -13.55
C GLU A 36 2.43 14.56 -13.45
N VAL A 37 2.16 14.06 -12.23
CA VAL A 37 1.28 12.90 -12.04
C VAL A 37 -0.11 13.16 -12.63
N GLN A 38 -0.72 14.31 -12.34
CA GLN A 38 -2.03 14.68 -12.89
C GLN A 38 -2.02 14.71 -14.42
N THR A 39 -0.96 15.30 -15.00
CA THR A 39 -0.77 15.37 -16.47
C THR A 39 -0.64 13.97 -17.06
N THR A 40 0.19 13.11 -16.48
CA THR A 40 0.38 11.72 -16.92
C THR A 40 -0.92 10.91 -16.82
N LEU A 41 -1.67 11.04 -15.73
CA LEU A 41 -2.95 10.34 -15.54
C LEU A 41 -4.05 10.85 -16.48
N SER A 42 -3.91 12.06 -17.05
CA SER A 42 -4.79 12.55 -18.12
C SER A 42 -4.40 12.04 -19.54
N GLY A 43 -3.38 11.17 -19.63
CA GLY A 43 -2.92 10.58 -20.89
C GLY A 43 -1.89 11.41 -21.65
N ILE A 44 -1.29 12.41 -21.00
CA ILE A 44 -0.26 13.29 -21.61
C ILE A 44 1.10 12.91 -21.06
N THR A 45 2.08 12.70 -21.93
CA THR A 45 3.46 12.38 -21.52
C THR A 45 4.17 13.60 -20.96
N VAL A 46 4.94 13.40 -19.90
CA VAL A 46 5.79 14.42 -19.29
C VAL A 46 7.25 14.13 -19.62
N GLY A 47 7.95 15.12 -20.22
CA GLY A 47 9.36 14.99 -20.58
C GLY A 47 10.27 15.18 -19.35
N GLY A 48 11.54 14.74 -19.49
CA GLY A 48 12.57 14.97 -18.48
C GLY A 48 12.69 13.86 -17.42
N HIS A 49 11.85 12.85 -17.46
CA HIS A 49 11.88 11.68 -16.58
C HIS A 49 12.27 10.39 -17.31
N LYS A 50 12.69 9.38 -16.56
CA LYS A 50 12.90 8.03 -17.11
C LYS A 50 11.55 7.38 -17.43
N ILE A 51 11.55 6.49 -18.41
CA ILE A 51 10.35 5.68 -18.72
C ILE A 51 9.90 4.87 -17.50
N SER A 52 10.85 4.34 -16.72
CA SER A 52 10.55 3.61 -15.47
C SER A 52 9.80 4.45 -14.45
N ASP A 53 10.10 5.75 -14.35
CA ASP A 53 9.41 6.65 -13.41
C ASP A 53 7.93 6.85 -13.82
N GLN A 54 7.70 7.02 -15.12
CA GLN A 54 6.34 7.10 -15.67
C GLN A 54 5.58 5.77 -15.51
N THR A 55 6.24 4.65 -15.81
CA THR A 55 5.66 3.30 -15.65
C THR A 55 5.21 3.08 -14.20
N GLN A 56 6.04 3.41 -13.23
CA GLN A 56 5.70 3.28 -11.81
C GLN A 56 4.46 4.11 -11.43
N VAL A 57 4.35 5.36 -11.89
CA VAL A 57 3.17 6.21 -11.67
C VAL A 57 1.90 5.56 -12.23
N LEU A 58 1.96 5.05 -13.47
CA LEU A 58 0.83 4.39 -14.13
C LEU A 58 0.45 3.08 -13.44
N ASN A 59 1.43 2.29 -13.01
CA ASN A 59 1.22 1.04 -12.29
C ASN A 59 0.54 1.28 -10.93
N ILE A 60 0.96 2.28 -10.17
CA ILE A 60 0.33 2.66 -8.90
C ILE A 60 -1.12 3.09 -9.14
N ALA A 61 -1.36 3.89 -10.19
CA ALA A 61 -2.71 4.34 -10.55
C ALA A 61 -3.63 3.18 -10.96
N ALA A 62 -3.10 2.19 -11.69
CA ALA A 62 -3.82 0.98 -12.06
C ALA A 62 -4.20 0.16 -10.81
N GLY A 63 -3.24 -0.05 -9.88
CA GLY A 63 -3.50 -0.75 -8.62
C GLY A 63 -4.54 -0.04 -7.74
N TRP A 64 -4.46 1.28 -7.62
CA TRP A 64 -5.45 2.06 -6.89
C TRP A 64 -6.85 1.98 -7.48
N SER A 65 -6.95 2.12 -8.80
CA SER A 65 -8.21 2.00 -9.54
C SER A 65 -8.83 0.62 -9.39
N GLU A 66 -8.00 -0.43 -9.38
CA GLU A 66 -8.43 -1.81 -9.19
C GLU A 66 -9.00 -2.04 -7.78
N ILE A 67 -8.37 -1.54 -6.73
CA ILE A 67 -8.91 -1.59 -5.36
C ILE A 67 -10.28 -0.92 -5.30
N ILE A 68 -10.42 0.28 -5.83
CA ILE A 68 -11.71 0.99 -5.88
C ILE A 68 -12.75 0.16 -6.64
N ARG A 69 -12.39 -0.40 -7.79
CA ARG A 69 -13.28 -1.25 -8.61
C ARG A 69 -13.79 -2.47 -7.83
N GLN A 70 -12.87 -3.17 -7.13
CA GLN A 70 -13.22 -4.34 -6.31
C GLN A 70 -14.17 -3.96 -5.18
N VAL A 71 -13.91 -2.84 -4.48
CA VAL A 71 -14.74 -2.35 -3.38
C VAL A 71 -16.13 -1.94 -3.87
N VAL A 72 -16.21 -1.23 -5.00
CA VAL A 72 -17.50 -0.85 -5.62
C VAL A 72 -18.31 -2.10 -5.98
N ALA A 73 -17.66 -3.10 -6.52
CA ALA A 73 -18.31 -4.36 -6.90
C ALA A 73 -18.62 -5.30 -5.73
N ASN A 74 -18.27 -4.94 -4.49
CA ASN A 74 -18.33 -5.82 -3.30
C ASN A 74 -17.54 -7.14 -3.48
N LYS A 75 -16.42 -7.09 -4.20
CA LYS A 75 -15.55 -8.25 -4.50
C LYS A 75 -14.18 -8.17 -3.86
N PHE A 76 -13.89 -7.11 -3.12
CA PHE A 76 -12.62 -7.00 -2.41
C PHE A 76 -12.53 -8.06 -1.29
N ILE A 77 -11.47 -8.84 -1.31
CA ILE A 77 -11.15 -9.85 -0.28
C ILE A 77 -9.66 -9.81 0.04
N VAL A 78 -9.32 -10.12 1.29
CA VAL A 78 -7.93 -10.34 1.72
C VAL A 78 -7.60 -11.79 1.45
N SER A 79 -6.97 -12.06 0.32
CA SER A 79 -6.55 -13.41 -0.09
C SER A 79 -5.20 -13.37 -0.81
N LYS A 80 -4.53 -14.53 -0.89
CA LYS A 80 -3.25 -14.66 -1.60
C LYS A 80 -3.38 -14.27 -3.06
N GLU A 81 -4.45 -14.70 -3.71
CA GLU A 81 -4.73 -14.39 -5.12
C GLU A 81 -4.89 -12.90 -5.34
N ASN A 82 -5.57 -12.19 -4.43
CA ASN A 82 -5.73 -10.75 -4.54
C ASN A 82 -4.42 -10.00 -4.27
N PHE A 83 -3.62 -10.44 -3.30
CA PHE A 83 -2.26 -9.91 -3.09
C PHE A 83 -1.40 -10.05 -4.36
N ILE A 84 -1.41 -11.22 -4.98
CA ILE A 84 -0.67 -11.50 -6.22
C ILE A 84 -1.21 -10.62 -7.36
N HIS A 85 -2.54 -10.53 -7.51
CA HIS A 85 -3.17 -9.71 -8.53
C HIS A 85 -2.79 -8.23 -8.42
N ILE A 86 -2.89 -7.66 -7.21
CA ILE A 86 -2.52 -6.25 -6.97
C ILE A 86 -1.01 -6.04 -7.17
N ASN A 87 -0.17 -6.95 -6.68
CA ASN A 87 1.28 -6.85 -6.91
C ASN A 87 1.62 -6.91 -8.40
N THR A 88 0.98 -7.78 -9.16
CA THR A 88 1.19 -7.88 -10.61
C THR A 88 0.94 -6.53 -11.30
N LEU A 89 -0.11 -5.81 -10.91
CA LEU A 89 -0.41 -4.49 -11.48
C LEU A 89 0.65 -3.44 -11.13
N ILE A 90 1.11 -3.42 -9.87
CA ILE A 90 1.95 -2.31 -9.38
C ILE A 90 3.45 -2.55 -9.51
N ALA A 91 3.89 -3.77 -9.74
CA ALA A 91 5.30 -4.13 -9.88
C ALA A 91 5.67 -4.63 -11.29
N GLN A 92 4.74 -4.53 -12.22
CA GLN A 92 4.99 -4.87 -13.62
C GLN A 92 6.13 -3.99 -14.17
N ASP A 93 7.07 -4.60 -14.87
CA ASP A 93 8.27 -3.96 -15.45
C ASP A 93 9.26 -3.38 -14.40
N GLU A 94 9.02 -3.60 -13.10
CA GLU A 94 9.92 -3.20 -12.00
C GLU A 94 10.50 -4.44 -11.29
N ALA A 95 9.67 -5.44 -10.99
CA ALA A 95 10.09 -6.64 -10.27
C ALA A 95 10.75 -7.66 -11.18
N LEU A 96 11.65 -8.47 -10.60
CA LEU A 96 12.29 -9.61 -11.28
C LEU A 96 11.25 -10.60 -11.86
N SER A 97 10.16 -10.83 -11.12
CA SER A 97 8.99 -11.58 -11.58
C SER A 97 7.74 -11.10 -10.87
N VAL A 98 6.59 -11.26 -11.51
CA VAL A 98 5.25 -10.96 -10.98
C VAL A 98 4.34 -12.19 -11.14
N GLY A 99 3.15 -12.16 -10.55
CA GLY A 99 2.16 -13.24 -10.69
C GLY A 99 2.31 -14.40 -9.70
N SER A 100 3.29 -14.35 -8.80
CA SER A 100 3.48 -15.33 -7.73
C SER A 100 4.24 -14.73 -6.56
N PHE A 101 4.22 -15.39 -5.40
CA PHE A 101 5.20 -15.11 -4.37
C PHE A 101 6.61 -15.43 -4.87
N ARG A 102 7.61 -14.71 -4.37
CA ARG A 102 9.01 -14.92 -4.72
C ARG A 102 9.47 -16.35 -4.38
N ASP A 103 10.35 -16.85 -5.18
CA ASP A 103 11.02 -18.16 -5.02
C ASP A 103 12.49 -18.02 -4.57
N GLY A 104 13.02 -16.79 -4.53
CA GLY A 104 14.35 -16.44 -4.06
C GLY A 104 14.36 -15.64 -2.75
N GLN A 105 15.56 -15.36 -2.24
CA GLN A 105 15.76 -14.53 -1.06
C GLN A 105 15.77 -13.05 -1.42
N VAL A 106 15.33 -12.22 -0.48
CA VAL A 106 15.38 -10.77 -0.57
C VAL A 106 15.93 -10.18 0.73
N SER A 107 16.42 -8.96 0.66
CA SER A 107 16.80 -8.14 1.81
C SER A 107 16.03 -6.83 1.81
N ILE A 108 15.93 -6.20 2.97
CA ILE A 108 15.33 -4.87 3.10
C ILE A 108 16.46 -3.87 3.26
N SER A 109 16.53 -2.91 2.35
CA SER A 109 17.54 -1.85 2.43
C SER A 109 17.43 -1.08 3.75
N GLY A 110 18.55 -0.87 4.42
CA GLY A 110 18.63 -0.15 5.69
C GLY A 110 18.22 -0.98 6.93
N SER A 111 18.02 -2.30 6.78
CA SER A 111 17.66 -3.18 7.90
C SER A 111 18.44 -4.49 7.87
N ASP A 112 18.88 -4.96 9.05
CA ASP A 112 19.47 -6.30 9.22
C ASP A 112 18.40 -7.40 9.34
N TYR A 113 17.14 -7.04 9.43
CA TYR A 113 16.05 -8.01 9.46
C TYR A 113 16.04 -8.86 8.19
N ARG A 114 15.89 -10.16 8.38
CA ARG A 114 15.81 -11.12 7.29
C ARG A 114 14.36 -11.59 7.12
N PRO A 115 13.71 -11.26 5.99
CA PRO A 115 12.38 -11.78 5.69
C PRO A 115 12.35 -13.33 5.65
N PRO A 116 11.18 -13.95 5.84
CA PRO A 116 11.00 -15.39 5.74
C PRO A 116 11.61 -15.95 4.45
N ARG A 117 12.14 -17.16 4.51
CA ARG A 117 12.65 -17.86 3.31
C ARG A 117 11.50 -18.14 2.34
N ALA A 118 11.83 -18.13 1.04
CA ALA A 118 10.88 -18.54 0.02
C ALA A 118 10.37 -19.97 0.26
N GLY A 119 9.19 -20.28 -0.23
CA GLY A 119 8.53 -21.55 -0.01
C GLY A 119 7.76 -21.63 1.31
N ALA A 120 7.96 -22.68 2.09
CA ALA A 120 7.11 -22.99 3.25
C ALA A 120 7.08 -21.90 4.34
N GLU A 121 8.21 -21.20 4.59
CA GLU A 121 8.24 -20.11 5.59
C GLU A 121 7.42 -18.90 5.11
N LEU A 122 7.48 -18.60 3.82
CA LEU A 122 6.74 -17.49 3.24
C LEU A 122 5.23 -17.79 3.22
N GLU A 123 4.84 -19.01 2.89
CA GLU A 123 3.45 -19.47 2.99
C GLU A 123 2.94 -19.39 4.44
N LYS A 124 3.75 -19.83 5.41
CA LYS A 124 3.42 -19.72 6.83
C LYS A 124 3.24 -18.24 7.24
N ALA A 125 4.11 -17.34 6.78
CA ALA A 125 3.98 -15.92 7.07
C ALA A 125 2.67 -15.33 6.51
N PHE A 126 2.23 -15.79 5.33
CA PHE A 126 0.95 -15.36 4.79
C PHE A 126 -0.24 -15.89 5.61
N LEU A 127 -0.20 -17.13 6.06
CA LEU A 127 -1.22 -17.68 6.96
C LEU A 127 -1.28 -16.90 8.29
N GLN A 128 -0.14 -16.50 8.82
CA GLN A 128 -0.07 -15.63 10.01
C GLN A 128 -0.70 -14.26 9.75
N LEU A 129 -0.42 -13.64 8.59
CA LEU A 129 -1.06 -12.38 8.19
C LEU A 129 -2.59 -12.55 8.17
N LEU A 130 -3.13 -13.61 7.58
CA LEU A 130 -4.56 -13.88 7.56
C LEU A 130 -5.12 -14.08 8.97
N GLN A 131 -4.39 -14.77 9.85
CA GLN A 131 -4.78 -14.96 11.24
C GLN A 131 -4.84 -13.63 11.99
N HIS A 132 -3.81 -12.79 11.86
CA HIS A 132 -3.80 -11.44 12.47
C HIS A 132 -4.97 -10.59 11.96
N TYR A 133 -5.23 -10.62 10.65
CA TYR A 133 -6.38 -9.94 10.05
C TYR A 133 -7.70 -10.39 10.66
N GLN A 134 -7.93 -11.69 10.80
CA GLN A 134 -9.17 -12.26 11.33
C GLN A 134 -9.36 -12.01 12.84
N GLN A 135 -8.28 -11.96 13.60
CA GLN A 135 -8.30 -11.83 15.07
C GLN A 135 -8.23 -10.37 15.54
N ALA A 136 -7.92 -9.43 14.66
CA ALA A 136 -7.82 -8.02 15.03
C ALA A 136 -9.18 -7.47 15.50
N PRO A 137 -9.20 -6.70 16.61
CA PRO A 137 -10.44 -6.30 17.30
C PRO A 137 -11.27 -5.27 16.54
N ASP A 138 -10.65 -4.51 15.65
CA ASP A 138 -11.30 -3.46 14.87
C ASP A 138 -10.71 -3.31 13.47
N ILE A 139 -11.42 -2.59 12.62
CA ILE A 139 -11.07 -2.40 11.19
C ILE A 139 -9.72 -1.69 11.01
N ALA A 140 -9.36 -0.75 11.88
CA ALA A 140 -8.07 -0.05 11.78
C ALA A 140 -6.92 -1.03 12.02
N MET A 141 -7.02 -1.84 13.09
CA MET A 141 -6.01 -2.87 13.37
C MET A 141 -5.96 -3.94 12.29
N GLN A 142 -7.12 -4.35 11.74
CA GLN A 142 -7.17 -5.26 10.60
C GLN A 142 -6.38 -4.70 9.42
N ALA A 143 -6.71 -3.48 9.00
CA ALA A 143 -6.14 -2.84 7.81
C ALA A 143 -4.64 -2.57 7.97
N PHE A 144 -4.25 -1.96 9.07
CA PHE A 144 -2.86 -1.57 9.32
C PHE A 144 -1.96 -2.80 9.54
N SER A 145 -2.44 -3.83 10.24
CA SER A 145 -1.69 -5.08 10.40
C SER A 145 -1.43 -5.77 9.07
N VAL A 146 -2.41 -5.81 8.16
CA VAL A 146 -2.22 -6.39 6.82
C VAL A 146 -1.11 -5.67 6.05
N PHE A 147 -1.07 -4.34 6.09
CA PHE A 147 0.03 -3.59 5.47
C PHE A 147 1.37 -3.92 6.11
N LEU A 148 1.46 -3.87 7.43
CA LEU A 148 2.71 -4.06 8.16
C LEU A 148 3.25 -5.49 8.02
N ASP A 149 2.39 -6.50 8.14
CA ASP A 149 2.77 -7.90 7.98
C ASP A 149 3.25 -8.18 6.55
N ALA A 150 2.57 -7.63 5.52
CA ALA A 150 2.99 -7.75 4.14
C ALA A 150 4.34 -7.07 3.88
N ALA A 151 4.52 -5.85 4.41
CA ALA A 151 5.77 -5.09 4.28
C ALA A 151 6.95 -5.81 4.95
N ARG A 152 6.74 -6.48 6.08
CA ARG A 152 7.79 -7.22 6.79
C ARG A 152 8.08 -8.59 6.16
N ALA A 153 7.05 -9.30 5.71
CA ALA A 153 7.21 -10.63 5.11
C ALA A 153 7.89 -10.57 3.73
N GLN A 154 7.77 -9.46 2.99
CA GLN A 154 8.34 -9.32 1.66
C GLN A 154 7.92 -10.49 0.75
N PHE A 155 6.63 -10.63 0.51
CA PHE A 155 6.08 -11.75 -0.29
C PHE A 155 6.56 -11.76 -1.73
N PHE A 156 6.95 -10.61 -2.28
CA PHE A 156 7.34 -10.40 -3.67
C PHE A 156 8.77 -9.88 -3.78
N TYR A 157 9.32 -9.91 -4.98
CA TYR A 157 10.65 -9.34 -5.26
C TYR A 157 10.64 -7.82 -5.18
N ASP A 158 9.51 -7.17 -5.53
CA ASP A 158 9.30 -5.73 -5.39
C ASP A 158 7.83 -5.39 -5.14
N GLY A 159 7.55 -4.11 -4.81
CA GLY A 159 6.20 -3.60 -4.60
C GLY A 159 5.53 -4.03 -3.28
N ASN A 160 6.24 -4.63 -2.34
CA ASN A 160 5.66 -5.16 -1.09
C ASN A 160 4.95 -4.08 -0.26
N LYS A 161 5.59 -2.93 -0.05
CA LYS A 161 5.00 -1.80 0.69
C LYS A 161 3.78 -1.23 -0.06
N ARG A 162 3.90 -1.06 -1.38
CA ARG A 162 2.84 -0.55 -2.23
C ARG A 162 1.63 -1.50 -2.25
N THR A 163 1.85 -2.80 -2.43
CA THR A 163 0.80 -3.83 -2.34
C THR A 163 0.11 -3.80 -0.98
N GLY A 164 0.88 -3.79 0.11
CA GLY A 164 0.34 -3.75 1.46
C GLY A 164 -0.52 -2.52 1.72
N GLN A 165 -0.09 -1.32 1.27
CA GLN A 165 -0.88 -0.08 1.38
C GLN A 165 -2.19 -0.14 0.58
N LEU A 166 -2.17 -0.74 -0.62
CA LEU A 166 -3.37 -0.92 -1.43
C LEU A 166 -4.35 -1.89 -0.75
N MET A 167 -3.88 -3.03 -0.25
CA MET A 167 -4.70 -4.00 0.48
C MET A 167 -5.28 -3.41 1.77
N MET A 168 -4.49 -2.66 2.53
CA MET A 168 -4.94 -1.87 3.69
C MET A 168 -6.12 -0.97 3.32
N ASN A 169 -5.99 -0.22 2.25
CA ASN A 169 -7.03 0.69 1.79
C ASN A 169 -8.28 -0.05 1.27
N GLY A 170 -8.11 -1.22 0.66
CA GLY A 170 -9.23 -2.08 0.28
C GLY A 170 -10.09 -2.49 1.49
N ILE A 171 -9.44 -2.83 2.62
CA ILE A 171 -10.14 -3.15 3.89
C ILE A 171 -10.89 -1.92 4.40
N LEU A 172 -10.18 -0.76 4.51
CA LEU A 172 -10.76 0.48 5.00
C LEU A 172 -11.99 0.92 4.19
N LEU A 173 -11.85 0.99 2.87
CA LEU A 173 -12.91 1.39 1.96
C LEU A 173 -14.12 0.43 2.00
N SER A 174 -13.87 -0.89 2.08
CA SER A 174 -14.92 -1.90 2.18
C SER A 174 -15.76 -1.75 3.44
N ALA A 175 -15.12 -1.34 4.54
CA ALA A 175 -15.77 -1.09 5.83
C ALA A 175 -16.30 0.36 5.99
N GLY A 176 -16.23 1.18 4.94
CA GLY A 176 -16.74 2.56 4.97
C GLY A 176 -15.86 3.55 5.70
N TYR A 177 -14.55 3.28 5.82
CA TYR A 177 -13.55 4.23 6.31
C TYR A 177 -12.90 4.98 5.14
N ALA A 178 -12.52 6.24 5.38
CA ALA A 178 -11.71 6.98 4.42
C ALA A 178 -10.39 6.25 4.13
N PRO A 179 -9.74 6.49 2.98
CA PRO A 179 -8.43 5.90 2.73
C PRO A 179 -7.37 6.49 3.64
N THR A 180 -6.34 5.71 3.94
CA THR A 180 -5.11 6.20 4.55
C THR A 180 -4.09 6.50 3.45
N VAL A 181 -3.58 7.73 3.42
CA VAL A 181 -2.49 8.17 2.53
C VAL A 181 -1.27 8.47 3.39
N ILE A 182 -0.16 7.81 3.13
CA ILE A 182 1.11 8.19 3.75
C ILE A 182 1.65 9.35 2.92
N PHE A 183 1.59 10.56 3.49
CA PHE A 183 2.00 11.77 2.77
C PHE A 183 3.53 11.86 2.64
N ALA A 184 4.00 12.32 1.48
CA ALA A 184 5.42 12.44 1.17
C ALA A 184 6.17 13.38 2.13
N ASP A 185 5.51 14.40 2.68
CA ASP A 185 6.10 15.27 3.69
C ASP A 185 6.41 14.56 5.03
N ALA A 186 5.79 13.40 5.28
CA ALA A 186 6.06 12.54 6.42
C ALA A 186 7.07 11.41 6.12
N GLN A 187 7.75 11.44 4.96
CA GLN A 187 8.63 10.35 4.50
C GLN A 187 9.76 10.03 5.50
N LEU A 188 10.36 11.05 6.11
CA LEU A 188 11.44 10.82 7.08
C LEU A 188 10.94 10.05 8.30
N GLU A 189 9.83 10.49 8.88
CA GLU A 189 9.19 9.83 10.03
C GLU A 189 8.75 8.40 9.66
N TYR A 190 8.10 8.24 8.50
CA TYR A 190 7.71 6.94 7.97
C TYR A 190 8.90 5.99 7.85
N ASN A 191 10.00 6.44 7.24
CA ASN A 191 11.19 5.61 7.05
C ASN A 191 11.83 5.19 8.37
N GLN A 192 11.92 6.10 9.36
CA GLN A 192 12.43 5.78 10.69
C GLN A 192 11.59 4.72 11.39
N LYS A 193 10.27 4.90 11.40
CA LYS A 193 9.34 3.98 12.07
C LYS A 193 9.24 2.62 11.39
N ILE A 194 9.21 2.57 10.05
CA ILE A 194 9.12 1.30 9.32
C ILE A 194 10.41 0.48 9.46
N LEU A 195 11.58 1.13 9.50
CA LEU A 195 12.86 0.45 9.75
C LEU A 195 12.93 -0.11 11.18
N SER A 196 12.49 0.64 12.18
CA SER A 196 12.37 0.16 13.57
C SER A 196 11.45 -1.06 13.64
N PHE A 197 10.27 -0.97 13.02
CA PHE A 197 9.32 -2.08 12.95
C PHE A 197 9.92 -3.33 12.26
N TYR A 198 10.69 -3.18 11.18
CA TYR A 198 11.34 -4.33 10.55
C TYR A 198 12.28 -5.05 11.50
N GLN A 199 13.02 -4.33 12.33
CA GLN A 199 14.00 -4.92 13.26
C GLN A 199 13.32 -5.62 14.44
N ASN A 200 12.42 -4.94 15.14
CA ASN A 200 11.84 -5.43 16.39
C ASN A 200 10.49 -6.16 16.26
N GLY A 201 9.76 -5.91 15.16
CA GLY A 201 8.42 -6.47 14.92
C GLY A 201 7.30 -5.78 15.70
N ASP A 202 7.62 -4.72 16.46
CA ASP A 202 6.65 -3.94 17.21
C ASP A 202 5.89 -2.99 16.27
N LYS A 203 4.58 -3.10 16.28
CA LYS A 203 3.69 -2.35 15.38
C LYS A 203 3.22 -1.02 15.97
N ASP A 204 3.36 -0.77 17.26
CA ASP A 204 2.66 0.31 17.97
C ASP A 204 2.95 1.69 17.36
N GLU A 205 4.23 2.03 17.16
CA GLU A 205 4.61 3.31 16.55
C GLU A 205 4.08 3.48 15.12
N MET A 206 4.06 2.39 14.36
CA MET A 206 3.51 2.41 12.99
C MET A 206 1.99 2.51 13.00
N MET A 207 1.30 1.86 13.94
CA MET A 207 -0.16 1.98 14.11
C MET A 207 -0.57 3.43 14.41
N ASP A 208 0.11 4.08 15.35
CA ASP A 208 -0.14 5.49 15.69
C ASP A 208 0.16 6.41 14.51
N PHE A 209 1.27 6.17 13.81
CA PHE A 209 1.60 6.92 12.60
C PHE A 209 0.52 6.77 11.52
N LEU A 210 0.11 5.55 11.17
CA LEU A 210 -0.92 5.31 10.17
C LEU A 210 -2.27 5.93 10.56
N LYS A 211 -2.61 5.90 11.85
CA LYS A 211 -3.80 6.57 12.38
C LYS A 211 -3.71 8.09 12.19
N SER A 212 -2.56 8.70 12.45
CA SER A 212 -2.35 10.13 12.21
C SER A 212 -2.52 10.50 10.73
N GLN A 213 -2.00 9.67 9.82
CA GLN A 213 -2.15 9.85 8.38
C GLN A 213 -3.63 9.70 7.92
N TYR A 214 -4.37 8.77 8.51
CA TYR A 214 -5.81 8.64 8.30
C TYR A 214 -6.56 9.91 8.75
N GLU A 215 -6.25 10.43 9.93
CA GLU A 215 -6.88 11.64 10.47
C GLU A 215 -6.59 12.88 9.62
N ARG A 216 -5.37 12.99 9.05
CA ARG A 216 -5.04 14.05 8.07
C ARG A 216 -5.97 14.00 6.85
N VAL A 217 -6.24 12.82 6.31
CA VAL A 217 -7.19 12.67 5.21
C VAL A 217 -8.59 13.07 5.67
N LEU A 218 -9.05 12.51 6.78
CA LEU A 218 -10.42 12.75 7.28
C LEU A 218 -10.70 14.23 7.52
N ASN A 219 -9.75 14.96 8.12
CA ASN A 219 -9.90 16.38 8.43
C ASN A 219 -10.08 17.27 7.18
N ARG A 220 -9.59 16.82 6.02
CA ARG A 220 -9.77 17.55 4.75
C ARG A 220 -11.17 17.40 4.15
N PHE A 221 -11.98 16.46 4.66
CA PHE A 221 -13.31 16.11 4.16
C PHE A 221 -14.38 16.12 5.27
N GLN A 222 -14.17 16.91 6.32
CA GLN A 222 -15.08 17.00 7.49
C GLN A 222 -16.26 17.98 7.32
N ASP A 223 -16.40 18.60 6.15
CA ASP A 223 -17.53 19.53 5.85
C ASP A 223 -18.83 18.77 5.57
#